data_5eeb32fd6cf636cf39b6d5d26780eded
#
_entry.id   5eeb32fd6cf636cf39b6d5d26780eded
#
_cell.length_a   1.000
_cell.length_b   1.000
_cell.length_c   1.000
_cell.angle_alpha   90.00
_cell.angle_beta   90.00
_cell.angle_gamma   90.00
#
_symmetry.space_group_name_H-M   'P 1'
#
loop_
_entity.id
_entity.type
_entity.pdbx_description
1 polymer ?
#
loop_
_entity_poly.entity_id
_entity_poly.type
_entity_poly.pdbx_seq_one_letter_code
_entity_poly.pdbx_strand_id
1 'polypeptide(L)'
;MLQEQINLKWKELFKARDAVGKSAFEGIKAKILVAEKSGNYELPLTDSVVENIIIKEVKELQETKTYYKPDDQQYKDLDYKISLLSEYLPKQMTADEVKEIIKKLFEVEKNKGKLIGLTVKEIGSKFDKSKIAGLVTEVIGG
;
A
#
# COMPACT_ATOMS: atom_id res chain seq x y z
N MET A 1 -9.11 -15.38 -3.30
CA MET A 1 -9.40 -13.98 -3.00
C MET A 1 -8.50 -13.47 -1.87
N LEU A 2 -8.15 -12.23 -1.93
CA LEU A 2 -7.20 -11.62 -0.96
C LEU A 2 -7.73 -11.67 0.47
N GLN A 3 -9.01 -11.38 0.66
CA GLN A 3 -9.62 -11.41 1.99
C GLN A 3 -9.53 -12.80 2.64
N GLU A 4 -9.72 -13.85 1.85
CA GLU A 4 -9.57 -15.22 2.32
C GLU A 4 -8.13 -15.53 2.73
N GLN A 5 -7.17 -15.07 1.95
CA GLN A 5 -5.75 -15.22 2.25
C GLN A 5 -5.38 -14.53 3.57
N ILE A 6 -5.91 -13.33 3.80
CA ILE A 6 -5.71 -12.59 5.05
C ILE A 6 -6.26 -13.38 6.24
N ASN A 7 -7.46 -13.92 6.12
CA ASN A 7 -8.07 -14.73 7.17
C ASN A 7 -7.27 -15.98 7.49
N LEU A 8 -6.76 -16.66 6.45
CA LEU A 8 -5.93 -17.85 6.62
C LEU A 8 -4.61 -17.51 7.31
N LYS A 9 -3.97 -16.40 6.93
CA LYS A 9 -2.72 -15.94 7.55
C LYS A 9 -2.94 -15.57 9.01
N TRP A 10 -4.05 -14.91 9.33
CA TRP A 10 -4.40 -14.59 10.71
C TRP A 10 -4.51 -15.86 11.57
N LYS A 11 -5.19 -16.89 11.05
CA LYS A 11 -5.33 -18.18 11.76
C LYS A 11 -3.97 -18.86 11.97
N GLU A 12 -3.12 -18.81 10.96
CA GLU A 12 -1.77 -19.36 11.02
C GLU A 12 -0.95 -18.69 12.13
N LEU A 13 -0.99 -17.36 12.18
CA LEU A 13 -0.28 -16.57 13.19
C LEU A 13 -0.87 -16.79 14.60
N PHE A 14 -2.17 -16.93 14.68
CA PHE A 14 -2.85 -17.26 15.93
C PHE A 14 -2.36 -18.60 16.48
N LYS A 15 -2.30 -19.63 15.64
CA LYS A 15 -1.81 -20.96 16.01
C LYS A 15 -0.32 -20.95 16.39
N ALA A 16 0.47 -20.12 15.71
CA ALA A 16 1.89 -19.96 15.99
C ALA A 16 2.16 -19.10 17.23
N ARG A 17 1.13 -18.53 17.85
CA ARG A 17 1.22 -17.61 18.99
C ARG A 17 2.08 -16.38 18.68
N ASP A 18 2.06 -15.92 17.44
CA ASP A 18 2.75 -14.71 17.02
C ASP A 18 1.84 -13.49 17.28
N ALA A 19 1.95 -12.92 18.46
CA ALA A 19 1.08 -11.81 18.90
C ALA A 19 1.27 -10.56 18.03
N VAL A 20 2.49 -10.25 17.65
CA VAL A 20 2.79 -9.07 16.83
C VAL A 20 2.21 -9.23 15.43
N GLY A 21 2.51 -10.37 14.78
CA GLY A 21 1.99 -10.65 13.44
C GLY A 21 0.47 -10.74 13.42
N LYS A 22 -0.12 -11.40 14.41
CA LYS A 22 -1.57 -11.51 14.55
C LYS A 22 -2.22 -10.14 14.64
N SER A 23 -1.63 -9.22 15.43
CA SER A 23 -2.19 -7.88 15.61
C SER A 23 -2.20 -7.07 14.32
N ALA A 24 -1.20 -7.26 13.43
CA ALA A 24 -1.18 -6.62 12.12
C ALA A 24 -2.40 -7.00 11.30
N PHE A 25 -2.73 -8.27 11.26
CA PHE A 25 -3.89 -8.77 10.50
C PHE A 25 -5.22 -8.47 11.18
N GLU A 26 -5.25 -8.39 12.50
CA GLU A 26 -6.45 -7.94 13.23
C GLU A 26 -6.80 -6.50 12.86
N GLY A 27 -5.79 -5.63 12.74
CA GLY A 27 -6.00 -4.25 12.28
C GLY A 27 -6.61 -4.20 10.89
N ILE A 28 -6.12 -5.01 9.95
CA ILE A 28 -6.67 -5.11 8.60
C ILE A 28 -8.10 -5.66 8.63
N LYS A 29 -8.35 -6.71 9.39
CA LYS A 29 -9.71 -7.30 9.49
C LYS A 29 -10.71 -6.31 10.06
N ALA A 30 -10.31 -5.51 11.05
CA ALA A 30 -11.17 -4.46 11.61
C ALA A 30 -11.52 -3.41 10.56
N LYS A 31 -10.55 -2.97 9.77
CA LYS A 31 -10.76 -1.99 8.69
C LYS A 31 -11.62 -2.55 7.56
N ILE A 32 -11.47 -3.83 7.24
CA ILE A 32 -12.33 -4.52 6.27
C ILE A 32 -13.78 -4.49 6.78
N LEU A 33 -13.99 -4.82 8.04
CA LEU A 33 -15.33 -4.82 8.63
C LEU A 33 -15.98 -3.44 8.58
N VAL A 34 -15.22 -2.39 8.90
CA VAL A 34 -15.69 -1.01 8.80
C VAL A 34 -16.10 -0.67 7.36
N ALA A 35 -15.29 -1.06 6.38
CA ALA A 35 -15.58 -0.83 4.96
C ALA A 35 -16.85 -1.57 4.53
N GLU A 36 -17.02 -2.82 4.97
CA GLU A 36 -18.21 -3.62 4.66
C GLU A 36 -19.49 -2.97 5.22
N LYS A 37 -19.41 -2.39 6.41
CA LYS A 37 -20.56 -1.76 7.07
C LYS A 37 -20.80 -0.31 6.65
N SER A 38 -19.87 0.31 5.94
CA SER A 38 -19.95 1.71 5.57
C SER A 38 -21.05 2.04 4.55
N GLY A 39 -21.44 1.06 3.74
CA GLY A 39 -22.37 1.26 2.64
C GLY A 39 -21.74 1.92 1.41
N ASN A 40 -20.45 2.21 1.43
CA ASN A 40 -19.74 2.87 0.34
C ASN A 40 -19.21 1.91 -0.73
N TYR A 41 -19.28 0.61 -0.48
CA TYR A 41 -18.74 -0.43 -1.37
C TYR A 41 -19.75 -1.53 -1.60
N GLU A 42 -19.68 -2.12 -2.79
CA GLU A 42 -20.44 -3.35 -3.07
C GLU A 42 -19.82 -4.53 -2.32
N LEU A 43 -20.66 -5.49 -1.94
CA LEU A 43 -20.21 -6.69 -1.21
C LEU A 43 -20.32 -7.92 -2.11
N PRO A 44 -19.36 -8.85 -2.03
CA PRO A 44 -18.16 -8.81 -1.19
C PRO A 44 -17.17 -7.77 -1.69
N LEU A 45 -16.31 -7.27 -0.81
CA LEU A 45 -15.27 -6.30 -1.18
C LEU A 45 -14.33 -6.91 -2.23
N THR A 46 -13.98 -6.10 -3.23
CA THR A 46 -13.02 -6.55 -4.25
C THR A 46 -11.60 -6.59 -3.68
N ASP A 47 -10.73 -7.36 -4.31
CA ASP A 47 -9.31 -7.40 -3.94
C ASP A 47 -8.67 -6.00 -4.00
N SER A 48 -9.08 -5.18 -4.97
CA SER A 48 -8.60 -3.81 -5.10
C SER A 48 -8.90 -2.97 -3.85
N VAL A 49 -10.12 -3.08 -3.30
CA VAL A 49 -10.51 -2.37 -2.07
C VAL A 49 -9.67 -2.87 -0.89
N VAL A 50 -9.50 -4.19 -0.78
CA VAL A 50 -8.71 -4.79 0.30
C VAL A 50 -7.24 -4.38 0.19
N GLU A 51 -6.67 -4.35 -1.02
CA GLU A 51 -5.31 -3.86 -1.26
C GLU A 51 -5.14 -2.41 -0.80
N ASN A 52 -6.11 -1.55 -1.10
CA ASN A 52 -6.05 -0.16 -0.67
C ASN A 52 -6.07 -0.03 0.85
N ILE A 53 -6.82 -0.88 1.54
CA ILE A 53 -6.83 -0.94 3.00
C ILE A 53 -5.44 -1.30 3.52
N ILE A 54 -4.81 -2.31 2.93
CA ILE A 54 -3.46 -2.75 3.30
C ILE A 54 -2.45 -1.63 3.04
N ILE A 55 -2.52 -0.97 1.89
CA ILE A 55 -1.62 0.14 1.53
C ILE A 55 -1.68 1.25 2.58
N LYS A 56 -2.88 1.65 2.97
CA LYS A 56 -3.06 2.68 4.00
C LYS A 56 -2.50 2.24 5.35
N GLU A 57 -2.74 0.99 5.73
CA GLU A 57 -2.23 0.45 6.99
C GLU A 57 -0.70 0.44 7.00
N VAL A 58 -0.08 -0.03 5.92
CA VAL A 58 1.39 -0.03 5.80
C VAL A 58 1.94 1.39 5.88
N LYS A 59 1.29 2.34 5.22
CA LYS A 59 1.70 3.74 5.26
C LYS A 59 1.63 4.30 6.69
N GLU A 60 0.55 4.04 7.41
CA GLU A 60 0.39 4.45 8.81
C GLU A 60 1.47 3.83 9.71
N LEU A 61 1.77 2.55 9.51
CA LEU A 61 2.81 1.86 10.26
C LEU A 61 4.19 2.46 9.98
N GLN A 62 4.47 2.81 8.72
CA GLN A 62 5.73 3.45 8.34
C GLN A 62 5.87 4.83 8.98
N GLU A 63 4.80 5.62 9.02
CA GLU A 63 4.78 6.92 9.68
C GLU A 63 5.00 6.78 11.19
N THR A 64 4.33 5.83 11.81
CA THR A 64 4.48 5.54 13.25
C THR A 64 5.92 5.11 13.57
N LYS A 65 6.51 4.31 12.69
CA LYS A 65 7.88 3.83 12.87
C LYS A 65 8.89 4.97 12.99
N THR A 66 8.63 6.12 12.34
CA THR A 66 9.53 7.28 12.40
C THR A 66 9.65 7.89 13.79
N TYR A 67 8.70 7.60 14.69
CA TYR A 67 8.72 8.10 16.08
C TYR A 67 9.62 7.28 17.00
N TYR A 68 10.15 6.16 16.51
CA TYR A 68 10.98 5.25 17.29
C TYR A 68 12.36 5.12 16.65
N LYS A 69 13.32 4.67 17.45
CA LYS A 69 14.69 4.41 16.99
C LYS A 69 14.80 2.96 16.49
N PRO A 70 15.69 2.65 15.55
CA PRO A 70 15.86 1.28 15.04
C PRO A 70 16.11 0.23 16.11
N ASP A 71 16.68 0.60 17.25
CA ASP A 71 16.97 -0.30 18.36
C ASP A 71 15.76 -0.56 19.26
N ASP A 72 14.71 0.25 19.15
CA ASP A 72 13.51 0.10 19.97
C ASP A 72 12.71 -1.11 19.56
N GLN A 73 12.13 -1.82 20.53
CA GLN A 73 11.29 -2.99 20.24
C GLN A 73 10.07 -2.60 19.41
N GLN A 74 9.49 -1.42 19.66
CA GLN A 74 8.38 -0.90 18.91
C GLN A 74 8.72 -0.72 17.43
N TYR A 75 9.94 -0.24 17.13
CA TYR A 75 10.39 -0.11 15.75
C TYR A 75 10.46 -1.49 15.05
N LYS A 76 11.05 -2.45 15.74
CA LYS A 76 11.20 -3.82 15.22
C LYS A 76 9.84 -4.48 14.99
N ASP A 77 8.90 -4.30 15.90
CA ASP A 77 7.55 -4.83 15.79
C ASP A 77 6.81 -4.21 14.60
N LEU A 78 6.92 -2.89 14.43
CA LEU A 78 6.30 -2.18 13.30
C LEU A 78 6.91 -2.63 11.98
N ASP A 79 8.23 -2.79 11.93
CA ASP A 79 8.93 -3.24 10.73
C ASP A 79 8.50 -4.66 10.35
N TYR A 80 8.35 -5.54 11.33
CA TYR A 80 7.84 -6.90 11.12
C TYR A 80 6.41 -6.90 10.57
N LYS A 81 5.52 -6.08 11.14
CA LYS A 81 4.15 -5.94 10.64
C LYS A 81 4.12 -5.45 9.20
N ILE A 82 4.94 -4.46 8.87
CA ILE A 82 5.06 -3.93 7.52
C ILE A 82 5.49 -5.03 6.55
N SER A 83 6.48 -5.84 6.92
CA SER A 83 6.97 -6.91 6.06
C SER A 83 5.91 -7.96 5.79
N LEU A 84 5.13 -8.35 6.79
CA LEU A 84 4.05 -9.33 6.64
C LEU A 84 2.94 -8.80 5.73
N LEU A 85 2.51 -7.57 5.93
CA LEU A 85 1.43 -6.98 5.14
C LEU A 85 1.86 -6.70 3.70
N SER A 86 3.12 -6.34 3.49
CA SER A 86 3.66 -6.04 2.16
C SER A 86 3.66 -7.26 1.23
N GLU A 87 3.64 -8.47 1.76
CA GLU A 87 3.54 -9.70 0.96
C GLU A 87 2.25 -9.77 0.14
N TYR A 88 1.20 -9.07 0.58
CA TYR A 88 -0.11 -9.07 -0.09
C TYR A 88 -0.30 -7.91 -1.05
N LEU A 89 0.71 -7.06 -1.21
CA LEU A 89 0.66 -5.94 -2.15
C LEU A 89 1.29 -6.35 -3.47
N PRO A 90 0.85 -5.73 -4.60
CA PRO A 90 1.53 -5.89 -5.87
C PRO A 90 2.99 -5.48 -5.71
N LYS A 91 3.87 -6.07 -6.51
CA LYS A 91 5.28 -5.70 -6.49
C LYS A 91 5.42 -4.20 -6.68
N GLN A 92 6.03 -3.52 -5.71
CA GLN A 92 6.22 -2.09 -5.77
C GLN A 92 7.26 -1.71 -6.81
N MET A 93 7.00 -0.60 -7.51
CA MET A 93 7.92 -0.05 -8.49
C MET A 93 8.93 0.87 -7.80
N THR A 94 10.15 0.92 -8.32
CA THR A 94 11.15 1.90 -7.88
C THR A 94 10.84 3.25 -8.54
N ALA A 95 11.39 4.34 -7.97
CA ALA A 95 11.26 5.67 -8.56
C ALA A 95 11.80 5.71 -10.01
N ASP A 96 12.89 5.00 -10.29
CA ASP A 96 13.47 4.92 -11.63
C ASP A 96 12.52 4.24 -12.62
N GLU A 97 11.87 3.16 -12.23
CA GLU A 97 10.87 2.48 -13.05
C GLU A 97 9.69 3.40 -13.37
N VAL A 98 9.23 4.17 -12.37
CA VAL A 98 8.15 5.13 -12.54
C VAL A 98 8.57 6.23 -13.51
N LYS A 99 9.78 6.74 -13.39
CA LYS A 99 10.32 7.78 -14.29
C LYS A 99 10.36 7.30 -15.76
N GLU A 100 10.69 6.04 -15.99
CA GLU A 100 10.68 5.47 -17.34
C GLU A 100 9.26 5.45 -17.94
N ILE A 101 8.27 5.10 -17.14
CA ILE A 101 6.86 5.14 -17.56
C ILE A 101 6.45 6.59 -17.87
N ILE A 102 6.85 7.54 -17.03
CA ILE A 102 6.54 8.96 -17.23
C ILE A 102 7.15 9.45 -18.55
N LYS A 103 8.38 9.09 -18.84
CA LYS A 103 9.04 9.46 -20.11
C LYS A 103 8.26 8.97 -21.33
N LYS A 104 7.81 7.73 -21.30
CA LYS A 104 7.02 7.14 -22.39
C LYS A 104 5.68 7.84 -22.56
N LEU A 105 4.99 8.12 -21.47
CA LEU A 105 3.71 8.82 -21.51
C LEU A 105 3.88 10.26 -21.95
N PHE A 106 4.99 10.91 -21.59
CA PHE A 106 5.28 12.28 -22.01
C PHE A 106 5.42 12.44 -23.52
N GLU A 107 5.81 11.39 -24.23
CA GLU A 107 5.89 11.41 -25.68
C GLU A 107 4.53 11.64 -26.35
N VAL A 108 3.45 11.18 -25.72
CA VAL A 108 2.08 11.30 -26.25
C VAL A 108 1.24 12.36 -25.53
N GLU A 109 1.55 12.68 -24.28
CA GLU A 109 0.81 13.67 -23.51
C GLU A 109 1.75 14.72 -22.91
N LYS A 110 1.69 15.93 -23.45
CA LYS A 110 2.58 17.02 -23.03
C LYS A 110 2.01 17.88 -21.91
N ASN A 111 0.73 17.74 -21.59
CA ASN A 111 0.10 18.47 -20.51
C ASN A 111 0.43 17.82 -19.18
N LYS A 112 1.08 18.58 -18.28
CA LYS A 112 1.55 18.08 -16.97
C LYS A 112 0.40 17.46 -16.15
N GLY A 113 -0.73 18.14 -16.03
CA GLY A 113 -1.87 17.65 -15.26
C GLY A 113 -2.43 16.34 -15.79
N LYS A 114 -2.60 16.25 -17.11
CA LYS A 114 -3.06 15.02 -17.77
C LYS A 114 -2.01 13.91 -17.65
N LEU A 115 -0.73 14.25 -17.76
CA LEU A 115 0.36 13.30 -17.63
C LEU A 115 0.38 12.67 -16.22
N ILE A 116 0.18 13.47 -15.18
CA ILE A 116 0.09 12.97 -13.80
C ILE A 116 -1.08 11.99 -13.69
N GLY A 117 -2.25 12.34 -14.22
CA GLY A 117 -3.43 11.48 -14.19
C GLY A 117 -3.20 10.15 -14.92
N LEU A 118 -2.60 10.19 -16.10
CA LEU A 118 -2.27 8.98 -16.87
C LEU A 118 -1.25 8.11 -16.13
N THR A 119 -0.24 8.71 -15.50
CA THR A 119 0.77 8.01 -14.74
C THR A 119 0.15 7.30 -13.53
N VAL A 120 -0.71 7.99 -12.79
CA VAL A 120 -1.42 7.39 -11.65
C VAL A 120 -2.26 6.20 -12.09
N LYS A 121 -2.96 6.33 -13.22
CA LYS A 121 -3.81 5.26 -13.77
C LYS A 121 -2.97 4.04 -14.18
N GLU A 122 -1.85 4.26 -14.84
CA GLU A 122 -0.97 3.19 -15.32
C GLU A 122 -0.30 2.44 -14.16
N ILE A 123 0.19 3.17 -13.17
CA ILE A 123 0.93 2.60 -12.05
C ILE A 123 0.01 1.98 -11.00
N GLY A 124 -1.15 2.59 -10.75
CA GLY A 124 -2.10 2.11 -9.76
C GLY A 124 -1.49 2.08 -8.36
N SER A 125 -1.58 0.93 -7.70
CA SER A 125 -1.11 0.76 -6.32
C SER A 125 0.37 0.39 -6.20
N LYS A 126 1.11 0.31 -7.32
CA LYS A 126 2.51 -0.13 -7.32
C LYS A 126 3.49 0.93 -6.82
N PHE A 127 3.05 2.16 -6.63
CA PHE A 127 3.88 3.27 -6.16
C PHE A 127 3.01 4.26 -5.40
N ASP A 128 3.62 5.03 -4.49
CA ASP A 128 2.92 6.04 -3.70
C ASP A 128 2.46 7.20 -4.60
N LYS A 129 1.15 7.34 -4.75
CA LYS A 129 0.53 8.36 -5.60
C LYS A 129 0.94 9.78 -5.21
N SER A 130 1.18 10.03 -3.93
CA SER A 130 1.57 11.36 -3.45
C SER A 130 2.94 11.81 -3.97
N LYS A 131 3.78 10.87 -4.40
CA LYS A 131 5.11 11.15 -4.92
C LYS A 131 5.17 11.26 -6.44
N ILE A 132 4.12 10.81 -7.14
CA ILE A 132 4.10 10.78 -8.61
C ILE A 132 4.21 12.19 -9.22
N ALA A 133 3.49 13.16 -8.67
CA ALA A 133 3.53 14.54 -9.18
C ALA A 133 4.94 15.12 -9.13
N GLY A 134 5.69 14.86 -8.05
CA GLY A 134 7.09 15.28 -7.93
C GLY A 134 7.99 14.62 -8.96
N LEU A 135 7.79 13.33 -9.22
CA LEU A 135 8.56 12.61 -10.23
C LEU A 135 8.26 13.10 -11.65
N VAL A 136 7.00 13.42 -11.93
CA VAL A 136 6.61 14.02 -13.22
C VAL A 136 7.33 15.34 -13.43
N THR A 137 7.31 16.21 -12.42
CA THR A 137 8.00 17.50 -12.47
C THR A 137 9.51 17.31 -12.74
N GLU A 138 10.11 16.34 -12.07
CA GLU A 138 11.52 16.01 -12.21
C GLU A 138 11.88 15.55 -13.64
N VAL A 139 11.03 14.68 -14.21
CA VAL A 139 11.26 14.13 -15.56
C VAL A 139 11.08 15.18 -16.65
N ILE A 140 10.05 16.01 -16.57
CA ILE A 140 9.75 17.01 -17.61
C ILE A 140 10.48 18.34 -17.43
N GLY A 141 11.17 18.52 -16.31
CA GLY A 141 12.01 19.70 -16.07
C GLY A 141 11.27 20.93 -15.62
N GLY A 142 10.10 20.76 -15.04
CA GLY A 142 9.44 21.94 -14.55
C GLY A 142 8.06 21.78 -14.03
#